data_cc22d121bad2fab10b4b06ccbdcb8650
#
_entry.id   cc22d121bad2fab10b4b06ccbdcb8650
#
_cell.length_a   1.000
_cell.length_b   1.000
_cell.length_c   1.000
_cell.angle_alpha   90.00
_cell.angle_beta   90.00
_cell.angle_gamma   90.00
#
_symmetry.space_group_name_H-M   'P 1'
#
loop_
_entity.id
_entity.type
_entity.pdbx_description
1 polymer ?
#
loop_
_entity_poly.entity_id
_entity_poly.type
_entity_poly.pdbx_seq_one_letter_code
_entity_poly.pdbx_strand_id
1 'polypeptide(L)'
;MSLIKSISGIRGTIGGKPGDGLSPIDIVKFTYAYCATLPSRKPQPNGGKYKIVVGKDARLSGGMVENLVVGTLMACGVDVVRIGLASTPTTELAVMFAKADGGIILTASHNPRQWNALKLLNDKGEFLTAAEGQAILDLAAAEDFNFADVDDLGHITEHDYTDEHLDAVMALEAVDVQAIKDAHFKVVLDAINSVGGIIMPRLLERLGVECVKLNCDPTGDFAHNPEPLPKNLTDLSETVVREGADLGISVDPDVDRLAFICENGEPFVEEYTLVSVASYLFERAAAIAKKEGRTLAEVTAPYKPVSCSNLSSSRALRDVTEEYGGEYEATAVGEVNVTTKMRQTGALIGGEGNGGVIYPASHYGRDAMVGVALFLSNLAHKKMKVSELKRTYPEYHIAKNKIELSDKGLIDRILEEMKKEYAAEEINDIDGVKISFESKRQWVHLRRSNTEPIIRIYSEAPTLAAAESLANEVIAIAERVINDQN
;
A
#
# COMPACT_ATOMS: atom_id res chain seq x y z
N MET A 1 -3.03 25.36 0.42
CA MET A 1 -2.89 24.35 -0.63
C MET A 1 -1.56 23.68 -0.44
N SER A 2 -1.39 22.44 -0.92
CA SER A 2 -0.15 21.69 -0.72
C SER A 2 0.21 20.94 -1.99
N LEU A 3 1.45 21.08 -2.46
CA LEU A 3 2.07 20.26 -3.49
C LEU A 3 3.24 19.52 -2.88
N ILE A 4 3.14 18.19 -2.86
CA ILE A 4 4.16 17.29 -2.33
C ILE A 4 4.80 16.57 -3.50
N LYS A 5 6.10 16.76 -3.62
CA LYS A 5 6.94 16.10 -4.63
C LYS A 5 7.72 15.01 -3.92
N SER A 6 7.38 13.75 -4.18
CA SER A 6 8.02 12.62 -3.54
C SER A 6 8.43 11.57 -4.57
N ILE A 7 9.27 10.65 -4.15
CA ILE A 7 9.72 9.51 -4.96
C ILE A 7 8.54 8.68 -5.46
N SER A 8 7.50 8.52 -4.62
CA SER A 8 6.29 7.74 -4.94
C SER A 8 5.26 8.50 -5.79
N GLY A 9 5.61 9.69 -6.28
CA GLY A 9 4.76 10.49 -7.17
C GLY A 9 4.55 11.92 -6.72
N ILE A 10 3.78 12.65 -7.51
CA ILE A 10 3.47 14.07 -7.33
C ILE A 10 2.04 14.18 -6.82
N ARG A 11 1.87 14.63 -5.60
CA ARG A 11 0.59 14.67 -4.87
C ARG A 11 0.25 16.10 -4.46
N GLY A 12 -1.01 16.51 -4.61
CA GLY A 12 -1.42 17.83 -4.16
C GLY A 12 -2.92 18.01 -4.04
N THR A 13 -3.31 19.08 -3.35
CA THR A 13 -4.70 19.56 -3.40
C THR A 13 -4.96 20.16 -4.77
N ILE A 14 -6.11 19.81 -5.37
CA ILE A 14 -6.49 20.31 -6.70
C ILE A 14 -6.78 21.80 -6.66
N GLY A 15 -6.21 22.54 -7.61
CA GLY A 15 -6.42 23.98 -7.78
C GLY A 15 -5.27 24.85 -7.26
N GLY A 16 -5.49 26.15 -7.20
CA GLY A 16 -4.52 27.15 -6.77
C GLY A 16 -3.55 27.61 -7.84
N LYS A 17 -2.51 28.30 -7.41
CA LYS A 17 -1.43 28.73 -8.29
C LYS A 17 -0.49 27.56 -8.59
N PRO A 18 0.15 27.53 -9.78
CA PRO A 18 1.20 26.55 -10.06
C PRO A 18 2.26 26.52 -8.95
N GLY A 19 2.57 25.31 -8.47
CA GLY A 19 3.52 25.11 -7.39
C GLY A 19 2.93 25.13 -5.97
N ASP A 20 1.74 25.69 -5.75
CA ASP A 20 1.07 25.70 -4.44
C ASP A 20 0.19 24.46 -4.21
N GLY A 21 -0.39 23.92 -5.27
CA GLY A 21 -1.22 22.72 -5.30
C GLY A 21 -0.97 21.97 -6.60
N LEU A 22 -1.72 20.89 -6.84
CA LEU A 22 -1.68 20.16 -8.09
C LEU A 22 -2.57 20.88 -9.13
N SER A 23 -2.01 21.92 -9.75
CA SER A 23 -2.68 22.70 -10.78
C SER A 23 -2.58 22.02 -12.15
N PRO A 24 -3.38 22.42 -13.15
CA PRO A 24 -3.26 21.92 -14.53
C PRO A 24 -1.85 22.08 -15.11
N ILE A 25 -1.15 23.16 -14.79
CA ILE A 25 0.24 23.39 -15.26
C ILE A 25 1.19 22.39 -14.60
N ASP A 26 1.04 22.11 -13.31
CA ASP A 26 1.85 21.12 -12.61
C ASP A 26 1.63 19.72 -13.19
N ILE A 27 0.40 19.35 -13.52
CA ILE A 27 0.06 18.05 -14.13
C ILE A 27 0.79 17.90 -15.47
N VAL A 28 0.69 18.90 -16.36
CA VAL A 28 1.38 18.88 -17.67
C VAL A 28 2.89 18.80 -17.48
N LYS A 29 3.46 19.63 -16.61
CA LYS A 29 4.89 19.71 -16.33
C LYS A 29 5.48 18.39 -15.84
N PHE A 30 4.86 17.75 -14.86
CA PHE A 30 5.36 16.47 -14.32
C PHE A 30 5.10 15.30 -15.26
N THR A 31 4.01 15.33 -16.04
CA THR A 31 3.77 14.32 -17.09
C THR A 31 4.82 14.43 -18.20
N TYR A 32 5.15 15.64 -18.67
CA TYR A 32 6.22 15.86 -19.62
C TYR A 32 7.57 15.34 -19.07
N ALA A 33 7.93 15.72 -17.86
CA ALA A 33 9.17 15.29 -17.22
C ALA A 33 9.26 13.75 -17.12
N TYR A 34 8.14 13.08 -16.80
CA TYR A 34 8.08 11.62 -16.82
C TYR A 34 8.38 11.07 -18.23
N CYS A 35 7.78 11.62 -19.30
CA CYS A 35 8.06 11.23 -20.68
C CYS A 35 9.52 11.41 -21.03
N ALA A 36 10.10 12.54 -20.68
CA ALA A 36 11.50 12.88 -20.99
C ALA A 36 12.51 11.92 -20.34
N THR A 37 12.13 11.21 -19.27
CA THR A 37 12.99 10.17 -18.65
C THR A 37 12.89 8.81 -19.32
N LEU A 38 11.88 8.55 -20.17
CA LEU A 38 11.67 7.22 -20.79
C LEU A 38 12.89 6.72 -21.57
N PRO A 39 13.56 7.52 -22.44
CA PRO A 39 14.73 7.06 -23.18
C PRO A 39 15.90 6.61 -22.30
N SER A 40 16.10 7.25 -21.16
CA SER A 40 17.16 6.89 -20.22
C SER A 40 16.83 5.66 -19.38
N ARG A 41 15.54 5.44 -19.07
CA ARG A 41 15.05 4.29 -18.29
C ARG A 41 14.92 3.02 -19.14
N LYS A 42 14.45 3.17 -20.38
CA LYS A 42 14.25 2.06 -21.32
C LYS A 42 14.58 2.50 -22.75
N PRO A 43 15.84 2.42 -23.17
CA PRO A 43 16.23 2.79 -24.53
C PRO A 43 15.45 1.96 -25.58
N GLN A 44 14.94 2.64 -26.63
CA GLN A 44 14.25 2.03 -27.77
C GLN A 44 15.19 2.02 -28.99
N PRO A 45 16.02 0.98 -29.20
CA PRO A 45 17.05 0.98 -30.23
C PRO A 45 16.51 1.05 -31.67
N ASN A 46 15.22 0.76 -31.87
CA ASN A 46 14.58 0.73 -33.19
C ASN A 46 13.66 1.94 -33.47
N GLY A 47 13.70 2.99 -32.63
CA GLY A 47 12.92 4.21 -32.85
C GLY A 47 11.39 4.05 -32.75
N GLY A 48 10.91 3.01 -32.05
CA GLY A 48 9.48 2.81 -31.79
C GLY A 48 8.95 3.85 -30.78
N LYS A 49 7.61 4.08 -30.80
CA LYS A 49 6.97 4.92 -29.80
C LYS A 49 6.91 4.21 -28.47
N TYR A 50 7.07 4.99 -27.37
CA TYR A 50 6.79 4.50 -26.02
C TYR A 50 5.30 4.31 -25.82
N LYS A 51 4.94 3.39 -24.93
CA LYS A 51 3.55 3.07 -24.56
C LYS A 51 3.38 3.21 -23.05
N ILE A 52 2.40 4.01 -22.61
CA ILE A 52 2.13 4.26 -21.19
C ILE A 52 0.68 3.89 -20.86
N VAL A 53 0.49 3.12 -19.80
CA VAL A 53 -0.82 2.81 -19.22
C VAL A 53 -1.26 3.96 -18.32
N VAL A 54 -2.53 4.37 -18.42
CA VAL A 54 -3.12 5.39 -17.54
C VAL A 54 -4.41 4.85 -16.94
N GLY A 55 -4.42 4.73 -15.59
CA GLY A 55 -5.58 4.35 -14.79
C GLY A 55 -5.88 5.40 -13.72
N LYS A 56 -7.11 5.42 -13.20
CA LYS A 56 -7.53 6.35 -12.15
C LYS A 56 -8.50 5.73 -11.17
N ASP A 57 -8.49 6.23 -9.93
CA ASP A 57 -9.58 6.01 -8.99
C ASP A 57 -10.82 6.88 -9.33
N ALA A 58 -11.87 6.79 -8.50
CA ALA A 58 -13.11 7.51 -8.78
C ALA A 58 -13.12 8.99 -8.32
N ARG A 59 -11.99 9.56 -7.87
CA ARG A 59 -11.94 10.95 -7.38
C ARG A 59 -12.56 11.92 -8.37
N LEU A 60 -13.32 12.90 -7.84
CA LEU A 60 -14.05 13.90 -8.62
C LEU A 60 -13.16 14.65 -9.64
N SER A 61 -11.90 14.86 -9.30
CA SER A 61 -10.92 15.51 -10.18
C SER A 61 -10.32 14.58 -11.24
N GLY A 62 -10.59 13.26 -11.16
CA GLY A 62 -9.95 12.24 -11.98
C GLY A 62 -10.08 12.50 -13.48
N GLY A 63 -11.26 12.85 -13.97
CA GLY A 63 -11.46 13.13 -15.40
C GLY A 63 -10.67 14.32 -15.93
N MET A 64 -10.58 15.40 -15.15
CA MET A 64 -9.78 16.58 -15.52
C MET A 64 -8.30 16.24 -15.55
N VAL A 65 -7.80 15.55 -14.51
CA VAL A 65 -6.37 15.15 -14.42
C VAL A 65 -6.03 14.19 -15.56
N GLU A 66 -6.86 13.18 -15.83
CA GLU A 66 -6.67 12.22 -16.93
C GLU A 66 -6.55 12.89 -18.28
N ASN A 67 -7.44 13.84 -18.60
CA ASN A 67 -7.41 14.56 -19.89
C ASN A 67 -6.09 15.32 -20.08
N LEU A 68 -5.56 15.95 -19.04
CA LEU A 68 -4.28 16.65 -19.09
C LEU A 68 -3.10 15.67 -19.24
N VAL A 69 -3.09 14.58 -18.49
CA VAL A 69 -2.06 13.56 -18.58
C VAL A 69 -2.04 12.90 -19.94
N VAL A 70 -3.20 12.42 -20.43
CA VAL A 70 -3.30 11.74 -21.74
C VAL A 70 -2.93 12.68 -22.87
N GLY A 71 -3.44 13.92 -22.87
CA GLY A 71 -3.08 14.91 -23.88
C GLY A 71 -1.58 15.25 -23.91
N THR A 72 -0.96 15.34 -22.73
CA THR A 72 0.49 15.60 -22.61
C THR A 72 1.32 14.40 -23.10
N LEU A 73 0.93 13.17 -22.73
CA LEU A 73 1.60 11.96 -23.24
C LEU A 73 1.57 11.90 -24.77
N MET A 74 0.40 12.13 -25.36
CA MET A 74 0.26 12.20 -26.83
C MET A 74 1.15 13.29 -27.46
N ALA A 75 1.16 14.47 -26.85
CA ALA A 75 2.00 15.58 -27.30
C ALA A 75 3.51 15.28 -27.17
N CYS A 76 3.91 14.34 -26.30
CA CYS A 76 5.28 13.82 -26.20
C CYS A 76 5.57 12.69 -27.22
N GLY A 77 4.65 12.36 -28.12
CA GLY A 77 4.81 11.26 -29.07
C GLY A 77 4.64 9.86 -28.46
N VAL A 78 4.00 9.76 -27.27
CA VAL A 78 3.83 8.52 -26.50
C VAL A 78 2.43 7.95 -26.73
N ASP A 79 2.34 6.66 -27.06
CA ASP A 79 1.08 5.95 -27.16
C ASP A 79 0.50 5.68 -25.76
N VAL A 80 -0.81 5.82 -25.63
CA VAL A 80 -1.52 5.70 -24.34
C VAL A 80 -2.48 4.54 -24.37
N VAL A 81 -2.39 3.67 -23.35
CA VAL A 81 -3.43 2.69 -23.04
C VAL A 81 -4.24 3.24 -21.89
N ARG A 82 -5.44 3.77 -22.19
CA ARG A 82 -6.38 4.26 -21.19
C ARG A 82 -7.19 3.09 -20.62
N ILE A 83 -7.08 2.84 -19.34
CA ILE A 83 -7.80 1.73 -18.67
C ILE A 83 -9.00 2.20 -17.84
N GLY A 84 -9.25 3.49 -17.79
CA GLY A 84 -10.42 4.08 -17.13
C GLY A 84 -10.36 4.02 -15.61
N LEU A 85 -11.50 3.69 -14.98
CA LEU A 85 -11.58 3.48 -13.53
C LEU A 85 -10.94 2.14 -13.18
N ALA A 86 -9.80 2.21 -12.52
CA ALA A 86 -8.99 1.03 -12.17
C ALA A 86 -8.32 1.22 -10.81
N SER A 87 -8.07 0.10 -10.13
CA SER A 87 -7.28 0.10 -8.90
C SER A 87 -5.79 0.34 -9.18
N THR A 88 -5.03 0.72 -8.14
CA THR A 88 -3.57 0.80 -8.20
C THR A 88 -2.98 -0.54 -8.67
N PRO A 89 -3.26 -1.71 -8.05
CA PRO A 89 -2.71 -2.98 -8.51
C PRO A 89 -3.18 -3.39 -9.92
N THR A 90 -4.42 -3.08 -10.31
CA THR A 90 -4.86 -3.33 -11.70
C THR A 90 -4.03 -2.53 -12.70
N THR A 91 -3.70 -1.28 -12.38
CA THR A 91 -2.88 -0.42 -13.26
C THR A 91 -1.43 -0.93 -13.33
N GLU A 92 -0.87 -1.38 -12.21
CA GLU A 92 0.46 -2.00 -12.14
C GLU A 92 0.54 -3.26 -13.02
N LEU A 93 -0.42 -4.17 -12.88
CA LEU A 93 -0.52 -5.37 -13.71
C LEU A 93 -0.78 -5.05 -15.19
N ALA A 94 -1.61 -4.04 -15.49
CA ALA A 94 -1.88 -3.62 -16.85
C ALA A 94 -0.62 -3.16 -17.60
N VAL A 95 0.37 -2.56 -16.91
CA VAL A 95 1.67 -2.25 -17.52
C VAL A 95 2.34 -3.52 -18.05
N MET A 96 2.31 -4.60 -17.27
CA MET A 96 2.89 -5.89 -17.68
C MET A 96 2.07 -6.57 -18.78
N PHE A 97 0.74 -6.62 -18.65
CA PHE A 97 -0.15 -7.26 -19.64
C PHE A 97 -0.10 -6.55 -20.99
N ALA A 98 -0.10 -5.21 -20.99
CA ALA A 98 0.03 -4.40 -22.20
C ALA A 98 1.46 -4.40 -22.77
N LYS A 99 2.44 -4.93 -22.04
CA LYS A 99 3.88 -4.79 -22.34
C LYS A 99 4.24 -3.30 -22.59
N ALA A 100 3.76 -2.45 -21.70
CA ALA A 100 3.98 -1.02 -21.74
C ALA A 100 5.36 -0.64 -21.17
N ASP A 101 5.81 0.58 -21.44
CA ASP A 101 7.09 1.10 -21.00
C ASP A 101 7.01 1.81 -19.65
N GLY A 102 5.80 1.86 -19.10
CA GLY A 102 5.48 2.40 -17.78
C GLY A 102 4.00 2.67 -17.61
N GLY A 103 3.65 3.33 -16.51
CA GLY A 103 2.27 3.69 -16.20
C GLY A 103 2.16 4.94 -15.34
N ILE A 104 0.97 5.53 -15.33
CA ILE A 104 0.60 6.63 -14.44
C ILE A 104 -0.74 6.30 -13.80
N ILE A 105 -0.78 6.28 -12.46
CA ILE A 105 -2.01 6.08 -11.71
C ILE A 105 -2.44 7.42 -11.14
N LEU A 106 -3.68 7.80 -11.40
CA LEU A 106 -4.28 9.05 -10.96
C LEU A 106 -5.09 8.82 -9.70
N THR A 107 -4.43 8.89 -8.56
CA THR A 107 -5.01 8.65 -7.23
C THR A 107 -4.16 9.26 -6.14
N ALA A 108 -4.80 9.77 -5.10
CA ALA A 108 -4.13 10.18 -3.86
C ALA A 108 -4.38 9.18 -2.72
N SER A 109 -4.72 7.91 -3.04
CA SER A 109 -4.99 6.83 -2.07
C SER A 109 -5.98 7.30 -0.98
N HIS A 110 -5.64 7.16 0.28
CA HIS A 110 -6.46 7.53 1.45
C HIS A 110 -6.53 9.04 1.77
N ASN A 111 -5.91 9.91 0.96
CA ASN A 111 -6.07 11.36 1.17
C ASN A 111 -7.50 11.81 0.90
N PRO A 112 -7.99 12.87 1.59
CA PRO A 112 -9.34 13.40 1.40
C PRO A 112 -9.65 13.80 -0.05
N ARG A 113 -10.94 13.99 -0.37
CA ARG A 113 -11.49 14.18 -1.72
C ARG A 113 -10.88 15.33 -2.55
N GLN A 114 -10.34 16.37 -1.90
CA GLN A 114 -9.71 17.51 -2.56
C GLN A 114 -8.28 17.20 -3.07
N TRP A 115 -7.71 16.06 -2.75
CA TRP A 115 -6.39 15.63 -3.20
C TRP A 115 -6.47 14.79 -4.47
N ASN A 116 -5.41 14.88 -5.28
CA ASN A 116 -5.10 13.88 -6.32
C ASN A 116 -3.57 13.75 -6.45
N ALA A 117 -3.12 12.78 -7.24
CA ALA A 117 -1.70 12.59 -7.49
C ALA A 117 -1.45 11.92 -8.84
N LEU A 118 -0.20 12.05 -9.30
CA LEU A 118 0.39 11.24 -10.36
C LEU A 118 1.33 10.24 -9.69
N LYS A 119 0.92 8.98 -9.54
CA LYS A 119 1.80 7.87 -9.14
C LYS A 119 2.46 7.31 -10.39
N LEU A 120 3.79 7.28 -10.43
CA LEU A 120 4.57 6.99 -11.63
C LEU A 120 5.18 5.60 -11.56
N LEU A 121 4.96 4.79 -12.61
CA LEU A 121 5.42 3.41 -12.70
C LEU A 121 6.52 3.24 -13.76
N ASN A 122 7.38 2.24 -13.53
CA ASN A 122 8.34 1.74 -14.51
C ASN A 122 7.70 0.70 -15.45
N ASP A 123 8.49 0.09 -16.33
CA ASP A 123 8.05 -0.94 -17.29
C ASP A 123 7.72 -2.31 -16.68
N LYS A 124 7.90 -2.46 -15.37
CA LYS A 124 7.51 -3.64 -14.60
C LYS A 124 6.22 -3.44 -13.81
N GLY A 125 5.57 -2.28 -13.96
CA GLY A 125 4.41 -1.89 -13.16
C GLY A 125 4.74 -1.54 -11.72
N GLU A 126 5.98 -1.17 -11.41
CA GLU A 126 6.43 -0.82 -10.06
C GLU A 126 6.66 0.68 -9.93
N PHE A 127 6.54 1.21 -8.72
CA PHE A 127 6.89 2.61 -8.46
C PHE A 127 8.36 2.89 -8.79
N LEU A 128 8.62 4.11 -9.25
CA LEU A 128 9.97 4.56 -9.57
C LEU A 128 10.87 4.57 -8.33
N THR A 129 12.16 4.33 -8.57
CA THR A 129 13.20 4.47 -7.55
C THR A 129 13.43 5.93 -7.17
N ALA A 130 14.14 6.17 -6.06
CA ALA A 130 14.52 7.51 -5.63
C ALA A 130 15.29 8.29 -6.71
N ALA A 131 16.22 7.63 -7.39
CA ALA A 131 17.02 8.25 -8.45
C ALA A 131 16.17 8.65 -9.66
N GLU A 132 15.26 7.77 -10.10
CA GLU A 132 14.33 8.04 -11.20
C GLU A 132 13.36 9.17 -10.86
N GLY A 133 12.81 9.16 -9.63
CA GLY A 133 11.95 10.23 -9.14
C GLY A 133 12.68 11.60 -9.11
N GLN A 134 13.93 11.63 -8.64
CA GLN A 134 14.73 12.85 -8.62
C GLN A 134 15.00 13.39 -10.03
N ALA A 135 15.32 12.52 -11.00
CA ALA A 135 15.51 12.93 -12.38
C ALA A 135 14.25 13.60 -12.98
N ILE A 136 13.06 13.12 -12.64
CA ILE A 136 11.79 13.75 -13.04
C ILE A 136 11.63 15.13 -12.39
N LEU A 137 11.96 15.27 -11.11
CA LEU A 137 11.88 16.56 -10.41
C LEU A 137 12.83 17.58 -11.02
N ASP A 138 14.05 17.19 -11.38
CA ASP A 138 15.07 18.05 -11.99
C ASP A 138 14.63 18.52 -13.39
N LEU A 139 14.10 17.62 -14.23
CA LEU A 139 13.55 17.96 -15.54
C LEU A 139 12.33 18.87 -15.45
N ALA A 140 11.43 18.59 -14.48
CA ALA A 140 10.28 19.45 -14.24
C ALA A 140 10.69 20.85 -13.78
N ALA A 141 11.78 20.98 -13.02
CA ALA A 141 12.30 22.28 -12.58
C ALA A 141 12.99 23.07 -13.70
N ALA A 142 13.59 22.37 -14.68
CA ALA A 142 14.22 23.01 -15.82
C ALA A 142 13.24 23.69 -16.77
N GLU A 143 11.98 23.22 -16.84
CA GLU A 143 10.90 23.73 -17.71
C GLU A 143 11.32 23.83 -19.20
N ASP A 144 12.25 23.00 -19.64
CA ASP A 144 12.68 22.89 -21.02
C ASP A 144 11.80 21.87 -21.77
N PHE A 145 10.70 22.36 -22.33
CA PHE A 145 9.69 21.53 -22.97
C PHE A 145 9.92 21.48 -24.49
N ASN A 146 9.99 20.27 -25.03
CA ASN A 146 10.03 20.00 -26.46
C ASN A 146 8.98 18.91 -26.79
N PHE A 147 7.92 19.29 -27.50
CA PHE A 147 6.82 18.41 -27.89
C PHE A 147 6.99 17.90 -29.32
N ALA A 148 6.31 16.80 -29.64
CA ALA A 148 6.33 16.20 -30.96
C ALA A 148 5.54 17.03 -31.98
N ASP A 149 5.98 16.94 -33.25
CA ASP A 149 5.25 17.47 -34.38
C ASP A 149 3.96 16.66 -34.65
N VAL A 150 3.04 17.18 -35.46
CA VAL A 150 1.73 16.61 -35.73
C VAL A 150 1.79 15.17 -36.24
N ASP A 151 2.79 14.83 -37.03
CA ASP A 151 2.96 13.48 -37.61
C ASP A 151 3.50 12.45 -36.59
N ASP A 152 4.07 12.94 -35.48
CA ASP A 152 4.69 12.12 -34.44
C ASP A 152 3.86 12.00 -33.17
N LEU A 153 2.65 12.57 -33.12
CA LEU A 153 1.75 12.48 -31.96
C LEU A 153 1.45 11.03 -31.57
N GLY A 154 1.36 10.76 -30.27
CA GLY A 154 0.94 9.46 -29.75
C GLY A 154 -0.55 9.18 -30.00
N HIS A 155 -0.94 7.92 -29.91
CA HIS A 155 -2.32 7.43 -30.11
C HIS A 155 -2.89 6.89 -28.82
N ILE A 156 -4.23 6.92 -28.71
CA ILE A 156 -4.95 6.32 -27.56
C ILE A 156 -5.55 4.98 -27.97
N THR A 157 -5.41 4.00 -27.12
CA THR A 157 -6.19 2.76 -27.12
C THR A 157 -6.89 2.62 -25.76
N GLU A 158 -8.03 1.94 -25.73
CA GLU A 158 -8.79 1.70 -24.49
C GLU A 158 -8.91 0.20 -24.23
N HIS A 159 -8.69 -0.20 -22.95
CA HIS A 159 -8.89 -1.60 -22.53
C HIS A 159 -9.15 -1.64 -21.01
N ASP A 160 -10.09 -2.47 -20.57
CA ASP A 160 -10.35 -2.77 -19.15
C ASP A 160 -9.60 -4.05 -18.78
N TYR A 161 -8.55 -3.93 -17.96
CA TYR A 161 -7.76 -5.06 -17.47
C TYR A 161 -8.30 -5.69 -16.18
N THR A 162 -9.51 -5.38 -15.77
CA THR A 162 -10.10 -5.91 -14.53
C THR A 162 -10.20 -7.43 -14.57
N ASP A 163 -10.66 -8.02 -15.67
CA ASP A 163 -10.83 -9.47 -15.78
C ASP A 163 -9.49 -10.20 -15.78
N GLU A 164 -8.49 -9.69 -16.50
CA GLU A 164 -7.14 -10.27 -16.51
C GLU A 164 -6.51 -10.24 -15.12
N HIS A 165 -6.72 -9.15 -14.36
CA HIS A 165 -6.26 -9.08 -12.98
C HIS A 165 -6.95 -10.12 -12.09
N LEU A 166 -8.28 -10.23 -12.16
CA LEU A 166 -9.04 -11.21 -11.38
C LEU A 166 -8.66 -12.64 -11.73
N ASP A 167 -8.44 -12.93 -13.02
CA ASP A 167 -7.98 -14.24 -13.49
C ASP A 167 -6.58 -14.57 -12.92
N ALA A 168 -5.68 -13.59 -12.90
CA ALA A 168 -4.35 -13.74 -12.30
C ALA A 168 -4.42 -14.03 -10.79
N VAL A 169 -5.27 -13.33 -10.04
CA VAL A 169 -5.49 -13.57 -8.61
C VAL A 169 -6.03 -14.97 -8.35
N MET A 170 -7.05 -15.40 -9.13
CA MET A 170 -7.66 -16.73 -8.96
C MET A 170 -6.73 -17.87 -9.38
N ALA A 171 -5.74 -17.62 -10.23
CA ALA A 171 -4.75 -18.58 -10.66
C ALA A 171 -3.57 -18.77 -9.68
N LEU A 172 -3.47 -17.96 -8.62
CA LEU A 172 -2.42 -18.10 -7.61
C LEU A 172 -2.55 -19.44 -6.90
N GLU A 173 -1.46 -20.19 -6.81
CA GLU A 173 -1.43 -21.52 -6.19
C GLU A 173 -1.93 -21.54 -4.73
N ALA A 174 -1.71 -20.45 -4.01
CA ALA A 174 -2.14 -20.32 -2.62
C ALA A 174 -3.63 -19.92 -2.46
N VAL A 175 -4.32 -19.58 -3.54
CA VAL A 175 -5.76 -19.26 -3.53
C VAL A 175 -6.57 -20.54 -3.80
N ASP A 176 -7.30 -20.98 -2.78
CA ASP A 176 -8.15 -22.16 -2.89
C ASP A 176 -9.60 -21.75 -3.20
N VAL A 177 -9.85 -21.50 -4.49
CA VAL A 177 -11.17 -21.07 -4.98
C VAL A 177 -12.28 -22.04 -4.60
N GLN A 178 -11.99 -23.36 -4.61
CA GLN A 178 -13.01 -24.37 -4.31
C GLN A 178 -13.36 -24.36 -2.80
N ALA A 179 -12.34 -24.28 -1.94
CA ALA A 179 -12.59 -24.21 -0.49
C ALA A 179 -13.38 -22.95 -0.12
N ILE A 180 -13.10 -21.80 -0.79
CA ILE A 180 -13.86 -20.56 -0.58
C ILE A 180 -15.33 -20.76 -1.00
N LYS A 181 -15.60 -21.35 -2.17
CA LYS A 181 -16.95 -21.62 -2.66
C LYS A 181 -17.72 -22.55 -1.72
N ASP A 182 -17.08 -23.59 -1.22
CA ASP A 182 -17.69 -24.58 -0.33
C ASP A 182 -17.98 -24.01 1.05
N ALA A 183 -17.31 -22.93 1.44
CA ALA A 183 -17.53 -22.24 2.72
C ALA A 183 -18.79 -21.36 2.73
N HIS A 184 -19.31 -20.97 1.54
CA HIS A 184 -20.53 -20.15 1.39
C HIS A 184 -20.50 -18.84 2.19
N PHE A 185 -19.39 -18.14 2.18
CA PHE A 185 -19.24 -16.88 2.93
C PHE A 185 -20.23 -15.80 2.48
N LYS A 186 -20.74 -15.05 3.45
CA LYS A 186 -21.46 -13.79 3.27
C LYS A 186 -20.62 -12.63 3.78
N VAL A 187 -20.39 -11.62 2.95
CA VAL A 187 -19.49 -10.49 3.21
C VAL A 187 -20.23 -9.18 3.06
N VAL A 188 -19.96 -8.21 3.93
CA VAL A 188 -20.28 -6.79 3.68
C VAL A 188 -19.05 -6.10 3.14
N LEU A 189 -19.16 -5.48 1.97
CA LEU A 189 -18.07 -4.75 1.33
C LEU A 189 -18.30 -3.25 1.42
N ASP A 190 -17.37 -2.52 2.01
CA ASP A 190 -17.28 -1.05 1.95
C ASP A 190 -16.13 -0.64 1.02
N ALA A 191 -16.50 -0.04 -0.11
CA ALA A 191 -15.57 0.42 -1.14
C ALA A 191 -15.45 1.95 -1.21
N ILE A 192 -15.87 2.66 -0.17
CA ILE A 192 -15.74 4.13 -0.01
C ILE A 192 -16.20 4.96 -1.24
N ASN A 193 -17.19 4.46 -2.01
CA ASN A 193 -17.64 5.05 -3.27
C ASN A 193 -16.50 5.29 -4.28
N SER A 194 -15.58 4.34 -4.37
CA SER A 194 -14.49 4.37 -5.34
C SER A 194 -14.39 3.07 -6.15
N VAL A 195 -13.27 2.84 -6.82
CA VAL A 195 -13.07 1.73 -7.79
C VAL A 195 -13.17 0.35 -7.16
N GLY A 196 -13.00 0.23 -5.84
CA GLY A 196 -13.30 -0.99 -5.10
C GLY A 196 -14.72 -1.50 -5.30
N GLY A 197 -15.70 -0.59 -5.51
CA GLY A 197 -17.09 -0.93 -5.81
C GLY A 197 -17.29 -1.60 -7.18
N ILE A 198 -16.30 -1.51 -8.07
CA ILE A 198 -16.29 -2.17 -9.39
C ILE A 198 -15.61 -3.53 -9.27
N ILE A 199 -14.36 -3.58 -8.82
CA ILE A 199 -13.52 -4.78 -8.91
C ILE A 199 -13.85 -5.80 -7.81
N MET A 200 -14.07 -5.36 -6.56
CA MET A 200 -14.26 -6.27 -5.43
C MET A 200 -15.54 -7.12 -5.53
N PRO A 201 -16.71 -6.57 -5.93
CA PRO A 201 -17.90 -7.41 -6.14
C PRO A 201 -17.69 -8.48 -7.22
N ARG A 202 -16.95 -8.17 -8.30
CA ARG A 202 -16.63 -9.13 -9.37
C ARG A 202 -15.71 -10.26 -8.85
N LEU A 203 -14.71 -9.92 -8.00
CA LEU A 203 -13.87 -10.93 -7.36
C LEU A 203 -14.71 -11.84 -6.46
N LEU A 204 -15.51 -11.26 -5.56
CA LEU A 204 -16.34 -12.01 -4.60
C LEU A 204 -17.35 -12.93 -5.31
N GLU A 205 -17.98 -12.46 -6.39
CA GLU A 205 -18.86 -13.28 -7.25
C GLU A 205 -18.12 -14.49 -7.83
N ARG A 206 -16.92 -14.29 -8.40
CA ARG A 206 -16.11 -15.38 -8.97
C ARG A 206 -15.66 -16.38 -7.91
N LEU A 207 -15.44 -15.92 -6.69
CA LEU A 207 -15.12 -16.74 -5.53
C LEU A 207 -16.35 -17.41 -4.90
N GLY A 208 -17.58 -17.17 -5.42
CA GLY A 208 -18.82 -17.74 -4.90
C GLY A 208 -19.24 -17.18 -3.55
N VAL A 209 -18.84 -15.94 -3.24
CA VAL A 209 -19.11 -15.24 -1.97
C VAL A 209 -20.32 -14.32 -2.13
N GLU A 210 -21.28 -14.40 -1.22
CA GLU A 210 -22.40 -13.46 -1.13
C GLU A 210 -21.91 -12.09 -0.68
N CYS A 211 -22.17 -11.04 -1.48
CA CYS A 211 -21.69 -9.69 -1.24
C CYS A 211 -22.82 -8.70 -0.97
N VAL A 212 -22.89 -8.18 0.25
CA VAL A 212 -23.71 -7.02 0.61
C VAL A 212 -22.88 -5.76 0.36
N LYS A 213 -23.35 -4.89 -0.54
CA LYS A 213 -22.62 -3.70 -0.97
C LYS A 213 -22.94 -2.51 -0.07
N LEU A 214 -21.89 -1.91 0.49
CA LEU A 214 -21.94 -0.64 1.23
C LEU A 214 -20.98 0.35 0.55
N ASN A 215 -21.44 1.55 0.21
CA ASN A 215 -20.60 2.59 -0.42
C ASN A 215 -19.84 2.08 -1.68
N CYS A 216 -20.53 1.35 -2.57
CA CYS A 216 -19.94 0.73 -3.76
C CYS A 216 -20.20 1.46 -5.07
N ASP A 217 -20.85 2.63 -5.05
CA ASP A 217 -21.06 3.45 -6.25
C ASP A 217 -19.81 4.30 -6.52
N PRO A 218 -19.12 4.13 -7.67
CA PRO A 218 -17.82 4.78 -7.91
C PRO A 218 -17.99 6.27 -8.29
N THR A 219 -18.64 7.02 -7.44
CA THR A 219 -18.93 8.45 -7.64
C THR A 219 -17.76 9.37 -7.26
N GLY A 220 -16.83 8.87 -6.44
CA GLY A 220 -15.73 9.65 -5.87
C GLY A 220 -16.17 10.61 -4.75
N ASP A 221 -17.43 10.57 -4.35
CA ASP A 221 -17.93 11.26 -3.15
C ASP A 221 -17.80 10.28 -1.97
N PHE A 222 -16.66 10.35 -1.29
CA PHE A 222 -16.29 9.41 -0.24
C PHE A 222 -17.27 9.50 0.93
N ALA A 223 -17.91 8.38 1.28
CA ALA A 223 -18.92 8.30 2.32
C ALA A 223 -18.39 8.62 3.73
N HIS A 224 -17.11 8.33 3.98
CA HIS A 224 -16.42 8.64 5.24
C HIS A 224 -14.93 8.98 4.95
N ASN A 225 -14.11 9.13 5.98
CA ASN A 225 -12.66 9.29 5.80
C ASN A 225 -12.10 8.05 5.07
N PRO A 226 -11.39 8.23 3.95
CA PRO A 226 -10.99 7.12 3.07
C PRO A 226 -9.87 6.24 3.61
N GLU A 227 -9.33 6.51 4.78
CA GLU A 227 -8.37 5.62 5.43
C GLU A 227 -9.12 4.49 6.18
N PRO A 228 -8.87 3.19 5.86
CA PRO A 228 -9.62 2.06 6.43
C PRO A 228 -9.16 1.73 7.87
N LEU A 229 -9.31 2.70 8.76
CA LEU A 229 -9.04 2.56 10.20
C LEU A 229 -10.33 2.25 10.98
N PRO A 230 -10.25 1.54 12.10
CA PRO A 230 -11.43 1.15 12.90
C PRO A 230 -12.41 2.30 13.18
N LYS A 231 -11.90 3.48 13.50
CA LYS A 231 -12.71 4.67 13.80
C LYS A 231 -13.56 5.19 12.61
N ASN A 232 -13.19 4.80 11.39
CA ASN A 232 -13.86 5.22 10.14
C ASN A 232 -14.83 4.14 9.62
N LEU A 233 -14.85 2.94 10.24
CA LEU A 233 -15.57 1.76 9.75
C LEU A 233 -16.78 1.38 10.63
N THR A 234 -17.36 2.33 11.35
CA THR A 234 -18.52 2.09 12.24
C THR A 234 -19.71 1.54 11.47
N ASP A 235 -20.07 2.16 10.33
CA ASP A 235 -21.21 1.72 9.51
C ASP A 235 -21.00 0.30 8.96
N LEU A 236 -19.75 -0.04 8.59
CA LEU A 236 -19.40 -1.38 8.16
C LEU A 236 -19.57 -2.38 9.31
N SER A 237 -19.07 -2.07 10.51
CA SER A 237 -19.19 -2.91 11.71
C SER A 237 -20.65 -3.18 12.05
N GLU A 238 -21.49 -2.14 12.07
CA GLU A 238 -22.92 -2.26 12.36
C GLU A 238 -23.66 -3.06 11.26
N THR A 239 -23.27 -2.86 10.00
CA THR A 239 -23.87 -3.58 8.87
C THR A 239 -23.52 -5.06 8.89
N VAL A 240 -22.27 -5.44 9.21
CA VAL A 240 -21.85 -6.85 9.37
C VAL A 240 -22.76 -7.57 10.37
N VAL A 241 -22.97 -6.97 11.54
CA VAL A 241 -23.81 -7.56 12.59
C VAL A 241 -25.28 -7.62 12.16
N ARG A 242 -25.80 -6.55 11.58
CA ARG A 242 -27.21 -6.47 11.13
C ARG A 242 -27.53 -7.48 10.03
N GLU A 243 -26.61 -7.69 9.10
CA GLU A 243 -26.78 -8.62 7.97
C GLU A 243 -26.46 -10.08 8.36
N GLY A 244 -25.90 -10.31 9.54
CA GLY A 244 -25.42 -11.63 9.95
C GLY A 244 -24.32 -12.14 9.00
N ALA A 245 -23.45 -11.25 8.55
CA ALA A 245 -22.37 -11.59 7.63
C ALA A 245 -21.20 -12.25 8.39
N ASP A 246 -20.43 -13.08 7.68
CA ASP A 246 -19.26 -13.75 8.25
C ASP A 246 -18.11 -12.76 8.50
N LEU A 247 -18.03 -11.71 7.66
CA LEU A 247 -17.04 -10.63 7.83
C LEU A 247 -17.42 -9.37 7.04
N GLY A 248 -16.76 -8.27 7.42
CA GLY A 248 -16.71 -7.04 6.65
C GLY A 248 -15.36 -6.89 5.94
N ILE A 249 -15.38 -6.33 4.74
CA ILE A 249 -14.20 -5.97 3.96
C ILE A 249 -14.27 -4.47 3.69
N SER A 250 -13.19 -3.73 4.00
CA SER A 250 -13.03 -2.34 3.60
C SER A 250 -11.74 -2.17 2.80
N VAL A 251 -11.85 -1.42 1.71
CA VAL A 251 -10.70 -1.03 0.88
C VAL A 251 -10.63 0.49 0.75
N ASP A 252 -9.44 1.02 0.55
CA ASP A 252 -9.25 2.44 0.29
C ASP A 252 -9.56 2.80 -1.19
N PRO A 253 -9.59 4.09 -1.58
CA PRO A 253 -10.06 4.52 -2.89
C PRO A 253 -9.40 3.87 -4.10
N ASP A 254 -8.14 3.46 -3.99
CA ASP A 254 -7.36 2.82 -5.08
C ASP A 254 -7.04 1.34 -4.82
N VAL A 255 -7.65 0.75 -3.76
CA VAL A 255 -7.69 -0.70 -3.48
C VAL A 255 -6.30 -1.33 -3.26
N ASP A 256 -5.37 -0.53 -2.74
CA ASP A 256 -4.04 -1.02 -2.34
C ASP A 256 -3.96 -1.34 -0.84
N ARG A 257 -5.00 -0.95 -0.05
CA ARG A 257 -5.14 -1.25 1.38
C ARG A 257 -6.42 -2.02 1.67
N LEU A 258 -6.36 -2.88 2.68
CA LEU A 258 -7.40 -3.81 3.06
C LEU A 258 -7.53 -3.90 4.59
N ALA A 259 -8.75 -3.75 5.09
CA ALA A 259 -9.08 -3.99 6.48
C ALA A 259 -10.30 -4.89 6.58
N PHE A 260 -10.37 -5.68 7.67
CA PHE A 260 -11.48 -6.58 7.93
C PHE A 260 -12.23 -6.20 9.21
N ILE A 261 -13.51 -6.55 9.25
CA ILE A 261 -14.37 -6.54 10.44
C ILE A 261 -14.80 -7.97 10.71
N CYS A 262 -14.74 -8.38 11.97
CA CYS A 262 -15.19 -9.69 12.42
C CYS A 262 -16.73 -9.80 12.36
N GLU A 263 -17.25 -11.02 12.36
CA GLU A 263 -18.68 -11.31 12.34
C GLU A 263 -19.47 -10.70 13.51
N ASN A 264 -18.80 -10.40 14.63
CA ASN A 264 -19.37 -9.76 15.81
C ASN A 264 -19.28 -8.21 15.78
N GLY A 265 -18.79 -7.63 14.67
CA GLY A 265 -18.59 -6.18 14.50
C GLY A 265 -17.28 -5.64 15.07
N GLU A 266 -16.44 -6.46 15.71
CA GLU A 266 -15.12 -6.04 16.19
C GLU A 266 -14.16 -5.84 15.00
N PRO A 267 -13.32 -4.78 15.02
CA PRO A 267 -12.27 -4.64 14.03
C PRO A 267 -11.25 -5.79 14.09
N PHE A 268 -10.92 -6.37 12.93
CA PHE A 268 -9.77 -7.28 12.83
C PHE A 268 -8.45 -6.52 13.01
N VAL A 269 -8.47 -5.23 12.74
CA VAL A 269 -7.38 -4.24 12.72
C VAL A 269 -6.49 -4.41 11.48
N GLU A 270 -6.22 -3.31 10.80
CA GLU A 270 -5.49 -3.26 9.53
C GLU A 270 -4.08 -3.87 9.59
N GLU A 271 -3.41 -3.74 10.73
CA GLU A 271 -2.09 -4.34 10.98
C GLU A 271 -2.11 -5.87 10.81
N TYR A 272 -3.22 -6.52 11.18
CA TYR A 272 -3.36 -7.98 11.16
C TYR A 272 -3.76 -8.55 9.79
N THR A 273 -4.10 -7.72 8.82
CA THR A 273 -4.35 -8.17 7.45
C THR A 273 -3.12 -8.90 6.90
N LEU A 274 -1.96 -8.27 6.95
CA LEU A 274 -0.69 -8.86 6.50
C LEU A 274 -0.29 -10.06 7.38
N VAL A 275 -0.45 -9.96 8.70
CA VAL A 275 -0.15 -11.05 9.65
C VAL A 275 -0.93 -12.31 9.31
N SER A 276 -2.24 -12.19 9.07
CA SER A 276 -3.10 -13.33 8.74
C SER A 276 -2.72 -13.99 7.42
N VAL A 277 -2.47 -13.18 6.37
CA VAL A 277 -2.08 -13.69 5.05
C VAL A 277 -0.71 -14.37 5.12
N ALA A 278 0.27 -13.76 5.81
CA ALA A 278 1.59 -14.35 6.01
C ALA A 278 1.52 -15.67 6.79
N SER A 279 0.80 -15.67 7.92
CA SER A 279 0.59 -16.89 8.72
C SER A 279 0.03 -18.04 7.87
N TYR A 280 -0.98 -17.77 7.03
CA TYR A 280 -1.54 -18.75 6.11
C TYR A 280 -0.50 -19.31 5.14
N LEU A 281 0.28 -18.46 4.50
CA LEU A 281 1.28 -18.90 3.53
C LEU A 281 2.39 -19.73 4.18
N PHE A 282 2.89 -19.32 5.34
CA PHE A 282 3.92 -20.05 6.08
C PHE A 282 3.40 -21.37 6.65
N GLU A 283 2.20 -21.38 7.24
CA GLU A 283 1.55 -22.59 7.75
C GLU A 283 1.33 -23.63 6.64
N ARG A 284 0.77 -23.17 5.49
CA ARG A 284 0.57 -24.01 4.32
C ARG A 284 1.89 -24.61 3.83
N ALA A 285 2.92 -23.78 3.70
CA ALA A 285 4.24 -24.23 3.24
C ALA A 285 4.87 -25.23 4.24
N ALA A 286 4.78 -24.97 5.54
CA ALA A 286 5.28 -25.86 6.58
C ALA A 286 4.54 -27.22 6.61
N ALA A 287 3.21 -27.21 6.41
CA ALA A 287 2.41 -28.43 6.31
C ALA A 287 2.81 -29.29 5.10
N ILE A 288 3.04 -28.66 3.93
CA ILE A 288 3.52 -29.34 2.71
C ILE A 288 4.93 -29.90 2.96
N ALA A 289 5.85 -29.09 3.50
CA ALA A 289 7.22 -29.48 3.80
C ALA A 289 7.26 -30.75 4.70
N LYS A 290 6.45 -30.74 5.76
CA LYS A 290 6.32 -31.90 6.66
C LYS A 290 5.75 -33.14 5.96
N LYS A 291 4.71 -32.96 5.13
CA LYS A 291 4.04 -34.07 4.42
C LYS A 291 4.96 -34.71 3.40
N GLU A 292 5.76 -33.92 2.70
CA GLU A 292 6.61 -34.36 1.58
C GLU A 292 8.05 -34.66 1.98
N GLY A 293 8.44 -34.41 3.24
CA GLY A 293 9.81 -34.56 3.74
C GLY A 293 10.79 -33.57 3.09
N ARG A 294 10.30 -32.39 2.74
CA ARG A 294 11.06 -31.30 2.12
C ARG A 294 11.35 -30.21 3.17
N THR A 295 12.32 -29.34 2.88
CA THR A 295 12.56 -28.13 3.67
C THR A 295 11.53 -27.04 3.33
N LEU A 296 11.35 -26.07 4.23
CA LEU A 296 10.49 -24.92 3.98
C LEU A 296 10.95 -24.15 2.74
N ALA A 297 12.26 -23.94 2.58
CA ALA A 297 12.84 -23.25 1.43
C ALA A 297 12.61 -23.97 0.10
N GLU A 298 12.58 -25.30 0.07
CA GLU A 298 12.24 -26.06 -1.14
C GLU A 298 10.76 -25.95 -1.52
N VAL A 299 9.88 -25.81 -0.53
CA VAL A 299 8.43 -25.66 -0.79
C VAL A 299 8.10 -24.24 -1.23
N THR A 300 8.75 -23.24 -0.66
CA THR A 300 8.47 -21.82 -1.01
C THR A 300 9.14 -21.38 -2.31
N ALA A 301 10.05 -22.19 -2.89
CA ALA A 301 10.74 -21.84 -4.13
C ALA A 301 9.76 -21.43 -5.26
N PRO A 302 10.07 -20.42 -6.07
CA PRO A 302 11.35 -19.71 -6.20
C PRO A 302 11.61 -18.65 -5.11
N TYR A 303 10.68 -18.43 -4.20
CA TYR A 303 10.84 -17.48 -3.09
C TYR A 303 11.54 -18.15 -1.90
N LYS A 304 12.12 -17.31 -1.02
CA LYS A 304 12.64 -17.78 0.26
C LYS A 304 11.57 -17.63 1.35
N PRO A 305 11.64 -18.42 2.43
CA PRO A 305 10.69 -18.31 3.54
C PRO A 305 11.00 -17.05 4.40
N VAL A 306 10.89 -15.89 3.78
CA VAL A 306 11.16 -14.57 4.37
C VAL A 306 9.90 -13.72 4.27
N SER A 307 9.56 -12.99 5.32
CA SER A 307 8.57 -11.92 5.29
C SER A 307 9.24 -10.56 5.45
N CYS A 308 8.68 -9.52 4.80
CA CYS A 308 9.18 -8.15 4.87
C CYS A 308 8.08 -7.18 5.27
N SER A 309 8.37 -6.25 6.20
CA SER A 309 7.52 -5.08 6.42
C SER A 309 8.31 -3.86 6.85
N ASN A 310 7.67 -2.69 6.87
CA ASN A 310 8.33 -1.49 7.36
C ASN A 310 8.45 -1.47 8.89
N LEU A 311 9.37 -0.64 9.41
CA LEU A 311 9.66 -0.51 10.84
C LEU A 311 8.45 -0.12 11.72
N SER A 312 7.42 0.50 11.13
CA SER A 312 6.20 0.91 11.85
C SER A 312 5.10 -0.16 11.87
N SER A 313 5.32 -1.32 11.27
CA SER A 313 4.39 -2.44 11.25
C SER A 313 4.48 -3.28 12.53
N SER A 314 3.39 -4.00 12.85
CA SER A 314 3.32 -4.86 14.03
C SER A 314 4.40 -5.95 14.03
N ARG A 315 4.99 -6.21 15.21
CA ARG A 315 5.89 -7.36 15.41
C ARG A 315 5.19 -8.71 15.25
N ALA A 316 3.85 -8.74 15.29
CA ALA A 316 3.10 -9.97 15.07
C ALA A 316 3.46 -10.66 13.76
N LEU A 317 3.83 -9.90 12.71
CA LEU A 317 4.31 -10.47 11.45
C LEU A 317 5.62 -11.26 11.65
N ARG A 318 6.58 -10.70 12.39
CA ARG A 318 7.82 -11.40 12.74
C ARG A 318 7.51 -12.67 13.52
N ASP A 319 6.68 -12.56 14.55
CA ASP A 319 6.36 -13.68 15.44
C ASP A 319 5.71 -14.85 14.66
N VAL A 320 4.72 -14.61 13.79
CA VAL A 320 4.11 -15.69 12.97
C VAL A 320 5.06 -16.24 11.90
N THR A 321 5.97 -15.44 11.39
CA THR A 321 6.97 -15.90 10.42
C THR A 321 7.96 -16.85 11.07
N GLU A 322 8.52 -16.47 12.22
CA GLU A 322 9.48 -17.26 12.99
C GLU A 322 8.86 -18.54 13.57
N GLU A 323 7.56 -18.52 13.94
CA GLU A 323 6.81 -19.69 14.41
C GLU A 323 6.89 -20.87 13.42
N TYR A 324 6.83 -20.58 12.13
CA TYR A 324 6.91 -21.60 11.07
C TYR A 324 8.33 -21.79 10.51
N GLY A 325 9.35 -21.19 11.14
CA GLY A 325 10.76 -21.32 10.75
C GLY A 325 11.19 -20.44 9.57
N GLY A 326 10.45 -19.38 9.30
CA GLY A 326 10.84 -18.34 8.36
C GLY A 326 11.70 -17.26 9.00
N GLU A 327 12.14 -16.30 8.18
CA GLU A 327 12.95 -15.13 8.58
C GLU A 327 12.16 -13.84 8.34
N TYR A 328 12.35 -12.85 9.22
CA TYR A 328 11.72 -11.53 9.09
C TYR A 328 12.75 -10.45 8.75
N GLU A 329 12.42 -9.58 7.82
CA GLU A 329 13.23 -8.44 7.42
C GLU A 329 12.48 -7.11 7.54
N ALA A 330 13.09 -6.15 8.23
CA ALA A 330 12.53 -4.82 8.41
C ALA A 330 13.05 -3.83 7.36
N THR A 331 12.23 -2.84 6.98
CA THR A 331 12.57 -1.80 6.02
C THR A 331 12.23 -0.40 6.53
N ALA A 332 12.77 0.63 5.90
CA ALA A 332 12.23 1.98 6.01
C ALA A 332 10.76 2.02 5.58
N VAL A 333 10.00 3.00 6.08
CA VAL A 333 8.58 3.18 5.73
C VAL A 333 8.43 3.58 4.26
N GLY A 334 7.48 2.97 3.59
CA GLY A 334 7.11 3.21 2.19
C GLY A 334 7.24 1.95 1.34
N GLU A 335 6.25 1.74 0.49
CA GLU A 335 6.12 0.54 -0.35
C GLU A 335 7.37 0.22 -1.17
N VAL A 336 8.00 1.23 -1.78
CA VAL A 336 9.23 1.06 -2.58
C VAL A 336 10.36 0.44 -1.75
N ASN A 337 10.47 0.78 -0.47
CA ASN A 337 11.48 0.21 0.41
C ASN A 337 11.18 -1.26 0.72
N VAL A 338 9.90 -1.58 0.93
CA VAL A 338 9.45 -2.97 1.16
C VAL A 338 9.70 -3.82 -0.09
N THR A 339 9.24 -3.38 -1.27
CA THR A 339 9.42 -4.15 -2.52
C THR A 339 10.88 -4.32 -2.89
N THR A 340 11.72 -3.30 -2.65
CA THR A 340 13.16 -3.37 -2.86
C THR A 340 13.80 -4.44 -1.97
N LYS A 341 13.48 -4.45 -0.67
CA LYS A 341 13.98 -5.45 0.28
C LYS A 341 13.48 -6.85 -0.08
N MET A 342 12.21 -7.00 -0.43
CA MET A 342 11.63 -8.27 -0.86
C MET A 342 12.38 -8.86 -2.07
N ARG A 343 12.75 -8.03 -3.05
CA ARG A 343 13.57 -8.49 -4.19
C ARG A 343 14.97 -8.91 -3.77
N GLN A 344 15.62 -8.15 -2.89
CA GLN A 344 16.97 -8.45 -2.40
C GLN A 344 17.02 -9.75 -1.62
N THR A 345 16.02 -10.03 -0.79
CA THR A 345 15.93 -11.22 0.05
C THR A 345 15.28 -12.41 -0.66
N GLY A 346 14.49 -12.16 -1.72
CA GLY A 346 13.64 -13.16 -2.37
C GLY A 346 12.43 -13.53 -1.51
N ALA A 347 11.90 -12.59 -0.73
CA ALA A 347 10.84 -12.83 0.25
C ALA A 347 9.55 -13.41 -0.35
N LEU A 348 8.94 -14.34 0.40
CA LEU A 348 7.66 -14.98 0.06
C LEU A 348 6.48 -14.00 0.12
N ILE A 349 6.51 -13.10 1.11
CA ILE A 349 5.41 -12.16 1.39
C ILE A 349 5.98 -10.88 2.00
N GLY A 350 5.33 -9.76 1.74
CA GLY A 350 5.62 -8.50 2.43
C GLY A 350 4.43 -7.57 2.43
N GLY A 351 4.63 -6.38 2.97
CA GLY A 351 3.61 -5.36 3.02
C GLY A 351 3.86 -4.30 4.07
N GLU A 352 2.81 -3.60 4.40
CA GLU A 352 2.83 -2.53 5.40
C GLU A 352 1.68 -2.72 6.39
N GLY A 353 1.87 -2.29 7.65
CA GLY A 353 0.88 -2.36 8.72
C GLY A 353 -0.35 -1.44 8.53
N ASN A 354 -0.55 -0.93 7.34
CA ASN A 354 -1.72 -0.15 6.94
C ASN A 354 -2.75 -0.96 6.13
N GLY A 355 -2.65 -2.28 6.15
CA GLY A 355 -3.49 -3.21 5.39
C GLY A 355 -2.95 -3.55 3.99
N GLY A 356 -1.75 -3.09 3.64
CA GLY A 356 -1.13 -3.37 2.34
C GLY A 356 -0.45 -4.73 2.31
N VAL A 357 -0.89 -5.62 1.42
CA VAL A 357 -0.33 -6.96 1.19
C VAL A 357 0.40 -6.98 -0.13
N ILE A 358 1.66 -7.43 -0.15
CA ILE A 358 2.47 -7.61 -1.35
C ILE A 358 2.82 -9.09 -1.47
N TYR A 359 2.30 -9.76 -2.50
CA TYR A 359 2.57 -11.17 -2.78
C TYR A 359 3.28 -11.31 -4.13
N PRO A 360 4.60 -11.57 -4.14
CA PRO A 360 5.41 -11.55 -5.37
C PRO A 360 4.99 -12.56 -6.44
N ALA A 361 4.27 -13.64 -6.07
CA ALA A 361 3.71 -14.56 -7.04
C ALA A 361 2.63 -13.94 -7.93
N SER A 362 2.03 -12.81 -7.49
CA SER A 362 1.19 -11.94 -8.32
C SER A 362 2.04 -10.83 -8.93
N HIS A 363 2.45 -9.87 -8.13
CA HIS A 363 3.33 -8.76 -8.51
C HIS A 363 3.97 -8.10 -7.29
N TYR A 364 4.88 -7.13 -7.51
CA TYR A 364 5.55 -6.38 -6.45
C TYR A 364 4.84 -5.04 -6.17
N GLY A 365 3.55 -5.11 -5.85
CA GLY A 365 2.71 -4.01 -5.44
C GLY A 365 1.71 -4.45 -4.37
N ARG A 366 1.18 -3.50 -3.60
CA ARG A 366 0.13 -3.78 -2.61
C ARG A 366 -1.18 -4.07 -3.34
N ASP A 367 -1.83 -5.19 -3.00
CA ASP A 367 -3.00 -5.69 -3.71
C ASP A 367 -4.06 -6.23 -2.74
N ALA A 368 -5.17 -5.50 -2.60
CA ALA A 368 -6.27 -5.92 -1.74
C ALA A 368 -7.02 -7.14 -2.30
N MET A 369 -7.08 -7.36 -3.64
CA MET A 369 -7.71 -8.54 -4.23
C MET A 369 -6.96 -9.81 -3.86
N VAL A 370 -5.63 -9.77 -3.94
CA VAL A 370 -4.76 -10.86 -3.47
C VAL A 370 -4.95 -11.08 -1.97
N GLY A 371 -4.96 -9.99 -1.19
CA GLY A 371 -5.18 -10.04 0.26
C GLY A 371 -6.50 -10.71 0.63
N VAL A 372 -7.60 -10.35 -0.02
CA VAL A 372 -8.94 -10.96 0.20
C VAL A 372 -8.96 -12.43 -0.18
N ALA A 373 -8.43 -12.79 -1.36
CA ALA A 373 -8.44 -14.16 -1.83
C ALA A 373 -7.64 -15.11 -0.91
N LEU A 374 -6.46 -14.66 -0.44
CA LEU A 374 -5.64 -15.41 0.51
C LEU A 374 -6.27 -15.49 1.91
N PHE A 375 -6.87 -14.38 2.40
CA PHE A 375 -7.57 -14.37 3.68
C PHE A 375 -8.79 -15.32 3.68
N LEU A 376 -9.60 -15.28 2.63
CA LEU A 376 -10.76 -16.18 2.50
C LEU A 376 -10.33 -17.64 2.35
N SER A 377 -9.21 -17.93 1.66
CA SER A 377 -8.62 -19.26 1.60
C SER A 377 -8.23 -19.75 3.00
N ASN A 378 -7.55 -18.90 3.78
CA ASN A 378 -7.18 -19.20 5.15
C ASN A 378 -8.43 -19.53 6.00
N LEU A 379 -9.43 -18.64 5.94
CA LEU A 379 -10.66 -18.80 6.73
C LEU A 379 -11.43 -20.09 6.36
N ALA A 380 -11.50 -20.42 5.05
CA ALA A 380 -12.14 -21.64 4.56
C ALA A 380 -11.44 -22.91 5.06
N HIS A 381 -10.11 -22.93 5.08
CA HIS A 381 -9.34 -24.07 5.61
C HIS A 381 -9.46 -24.19 7.14
N LYS A 382 -9.42 -23.08 7.86
CA LYS A 382 -9.52 -23.06 9.34
C LYS A 382 -10.91 -23.39 9.84
N LYS A 383 -11.98 -23.13 9.07
CA LYS A 383 -13.39 -23.35 9.44
C LYS A 383 -13.75 -22.70 10.77
N MET A 384 -13.23 -21.52 11.05
CA MET A 384 -13.48 -20.74 12.26
C MET A 384 -14.14 -19.41 11.88
N LYS A 385 -14.71 -18.75 12.89
CA LYS A 385 -15.15 -17.37 12.78
C LYS A 385 -13.94 -16.42 12.67
N VAL A 386 -14.13 -15.26 12.08
CA VAL A 386 -13.04 -14.27 11.94
C VAL A 386 -12.52 -13.80 13.29
N SER A 387 -13.41 -13.60 14.27
CA SER A 387 -13.01 -13.26 15.64
C SER A 387 -12.20 -14.36 16.35
N GLU A 388 -12.47 -15.64 16.03
CA GLU A 388 -11.70 -16.78 16.53
C GLU A 388 -10.33 -16.83 15.85
N LEU A 389 -10.29 -16.66 14.53
CA LEU A 389 -9.03 -16.59 13.78
C LEU A 389 -8.11 -15.47 14.30
N LYS A 390 -8.65 -14.27 14.56
CA LYS A 390 -7.91 -13.16 15.15
C LYS A 390 -7.21 -13.56 16.46
N ARG A 391 -7.89 -14.31 17.34
CA ARG A 391 -7.34 -14.75 18.64
C ARG A 391 -6.23 -15.79 18.52
N THR A 392 -6.01 -16.39 17.35
CA THR A 392 -4.88 -17.32 17.13
C THR A 392 -3.56 -16.61 16.93
N TYR A 393 -3.56 -15.32 16.61
CA TYR A 393 -2.36 -14.53 16.40
C TYR A 393 -1.86 -13.88 17.70
N PRO A 394 -0.54 -13.61 17.82
CA PRO A 394 0.00 -12.84 18.93
C PRO A 394 -0.69 -11.47 19.03
N GLU A 395 -1.19 -11.12 20.21
CA GLU A 395 -1.92 -9.86 20.42
C GLU A 395 -0.96 -8.72 20.74
N TYR A 396 -1.06 -7.65 19.96
CA TYR A 396 -0.34 -6.39 20.14
C TYR A 396 -1.24 -5.20 19.85
N HIS A 397 -0.92 -4.07 20.48
CA HIS A 397 -1.64 -2.80 20.31
C HIS A 397 -0.63 -1.71 19.98
N ILE A 398 -0.94 -0.89 18.97
CA ILE A 398 -0.10 0.24 18.54
C ILE A 398 -0.75 1.55 18.98
N ALA A 399 -0.01 2.38 19.72
CA ALA A 399 -0.33 3.77 19.97
C ALA A 399 0.38 4.66 18.93
N LYS A 400 -0.38 5.55 18.28
CA LYS A 400 0.11 6.44 17.21
C LYS A 400 0.07 7.89 17.70
N ASN A 401 1.23 8.48 17.96
CA ASN A 401 1.41 9.83 18.49
C ASN A 401 2.25 10.70 17.55
N LYS A 402 2.27 12.01 17.79
CA LYS A 402 3.12 12.98 17.10
C LYS A 402 3.54 14.10 18.02
N ILE A 403 4.72 14.68 17.76
CA ILE A 403 5.17 15.94 18.36
C ILE A 403 5.32 16.96 17.24
N GLU A 404 4.72 18.14 17.40
CA GLU A 404 4.90 19.27 16.49
C GLU A 404 6.16 20.06 16.89
N LEU A 405 6.99 20.41 15.93
CA LEU A 405 8.27 21.06 16.16
C LEU A 405 8.33 22.38 15.40
N SER A 406 8.86 23.40 16.07
CA SER A 406 9.11 24.71 15.47
C SER A 406 10.40 24.72 14.62
N ASP A 407 11.36 23.86 14.93
CA ASP A 407 12.66 23.76 14.26
C ASP A 407 12.95 22.33 13.82
N LYS A 408 13.30 22.17 12.55
CA LYS A 408 13.68 20.86 11.96
C LYS A 408 14.99 20.30 12.53
N GLY A 409 15.90 21.15 13.01
CA GLY A 409 17.16 20.73 13.63
C GLY A 409 16.98 20.00 14.96
N LEU A 410 15.85 20.22 15.66
CA LEU A 410 15.50 19.50 16.89
C LEU A 410 15.26 18.00 16.64
N ILE A 411 14.80 17.62 15.45
CA ILE A 411 14.49 16.21 15.14
C ILE A 411 15.74 15.34 15.31
N ASP A 412 16.85 15.73 14.69
CA ASP A 412 18.07 14.95 14.71
C ASP A 412 18.63 14.84 16.15
N ARG A 413 18.53 15.91 16.93
CA ARG A 413 18.94 15.91 18.35
C ARG A 413 18.07 14.97 19.20
N ILE A 414 16.75 14.99 19.00
CA ILE A 414 15.84 14.07 19.71
C ILE A 414 16.20 12.62 19.37
N LEU A 415 16.39 12.29 18.08
CA LEU A 415 16.74 10.95 17.66
C LEU A 415 18.09 10.48 18.23
N GLU A 416 19.11 11.35 18.26
CA GLU A 416 20.40 11.03 18.87
C GLU A 416 20.31 10.85 20.39
N GLU A 417 19.47 11.63 21.07
CA GLU A 417 19.26 11.47 22.52
C GLU A 417 18.55 10.15 22.83
N MET A 418 17.56 9.75 22.01
CA MET A 418 16.92 8.44 22.13
C MET A 418 17.93 7.28 21.99
N LYS A 419 18.85 7.37 21.04
CA LYS A 419 19.90 6.34 20.88
C LYS A 419 20.81 6.23 22.11
N LYS A 420 21.10 7.35 22.78
CA LYS A 420 21.91 7.35 24.01
C LYS A 420 21.14 6.78 25.21
N GLU A 421 19.91 7.26 25.40
CA GLU A 421 19.06 6.84 26.53
C GLU A 421 18.81 5.33 26.52
N TYR A 422 18.60 4.77 25.33
CA TYR A 422 18.30 3.34 25.14
C TYR A 422 19.45 2.54 24.51
N ALA A 423 20.70 2.94 24.74
CA ALA A 423 21.88 2.29 24.15
C ALA A 423 22.05 0.81 24.53
N ALA A 424 21.38 0.33 25.59
CA ALA A 424 21.38 -1.06 26.01
C ALA A 424 20.36 -1.95 25.27
N GLU A 425 19.43 -1.32 24.54
CA GLU A 425 18.36 -2.00 23.80
C GLU A 425 18.73 -2.17 22.33
N GLU A 426 17.97 -3.00 21.60
CA GLU A 426 18.13 -3.14 20.16
C GLU A 426 17.65 -1.90 19.44
N ILE A 427 18.54 -1.25 18.66
CA ILE A 427 18.25 -0.04 17.91
C ILE A 427 18.37 -0.31 16.41
N ASN A 428 17.32 0.10 15.65
CA ASN A 428 17.35 0.13 14.19
C ASN A 428 17.12 1.58 13.72
N ASP A 429 18.06 2.15 12.99
CA ASP A 429 18.07 3.55 12.57
C ASP A 429 18.01 3.77 11.05
N ILE A 430 17.51 2.77 10.31
CA ILE A 430 17.35 2.89 8.84
C ILE A 430 16.28 3.93 8.42
N ASP A 431 15.34 4.27 9.31
CA ASP A 431 14.31 5.31 9.10
C ASP A 431 13.95 5.98 10.44
N GLY A 432 14.69 6.98 10.85
CA GLY A 432 14.58 7.54 12.20
C GLY A 432 15.24 6.63 13.23
N VAL A 433 14.53 6.32 14.33
CA VAL A 433 15.03 5.42 15.38
C VAL A 433 13.91 4.50 15.87
N LYS A 434 14.06 3.22 15.68
CA LYS A 434 13.23 2.19 16.33
C LYS A 434 14.03 1.52 17.43
N ILE A 435 13.43 1.46 18.62
CA ILE A 435 13.99 0.82 19.81
C ILE A 435 13.12 -0.38 20.14
N SER A 436 13.71 -1.57 20.24
CA SER A 436 13.01 -2.82 20.54
C SER A 436 13.38 -3.32 21.92
N PHE A 437 12.36 -3.52 22.77
CA PHE A 437 12.46 -4.07 24.12
C PHE A 437 12.04 -5.55 24.07
N GLU A 438 12.94 -6.43 23.62
CA GLU A 438 12.62 -7.83 23.31
C GLU A 438 12.00 -8.59 24.50
N SER A 439 12.57 -8.41 25.71
CA SER A 439 12.06 -9.07 26.93
C SER A 439 10.64 -8.66 27.31
N LYS A 440 10.21 -7.48 26.88
CA LYS A 440 8.86 -6.93 27.13
C LYS A 440 7.92 -7.12 25.93
N ARG A 441 8.44 -7.60 24.78
CA ARG A 441 7.72 -7.68 23.52
C ARG A 441 7.12 -6.33 23.10
N GLN A 442 7.91 -5.26 23.23
CA GLN A 442 7.53 -3.87 22.96
C GLN A 442 8.52 -3.24 21.99
N TRP A 443 8.07 -2.22 21.28
CA TRP A 443 8.96 -1.35 20.52
C TRP A 443 8.38 0.08 20.47
N VAL A 444 9.25 1.07 20.23
CA VAL A 444 8.89 2.43 19.88
C VAL A 444 9.67 2.88 18.66
N HIS A 445 9.01 3.55 17.74
CA HIS A 445 9.60 4.07 16.50
C HIS A 445 9.33 5.57 16.37
N LEU A 446 10.42 6.36 16.34
CA LEU A 446 10.40 7.79 16.13
C LEU A 446 10.94 8.09 14.74
N ARG A 447 10.18 8.81 13.93
CA ARG A 447 10.63 9.20 12.59
C ARG A 447 10.14 10.59 12.20
N ARG A 448 10.93 11.25 11.35
CA ARG A 448 10.55 12.50 10.70
C ARG A 448 9.34 12.28 9.79
N SER A 449 8.39 13.22 9.78
CA SER A 449 7.40 13.28 8.71
C SER A 449 8.03 13.92 7.47
N ASN A 450 7.79 13.30 6.29
CA ASN A 450 8.27 13.85 5.02
C ASN A 450 7.47 15.09 4.56
N THR A 451 6.29 15.33 5.16
CA THR A 451 5.33 16.33 4.68
C THR A 451 5.06 17.45 5.68
N GLU A 452 5.33 17.23 6.97
CA GLU A 452 4.99 18.15 8.06
C GLU A 452 6.18 18.29 9.00
N PRO A 453 6.32 19.43 9.72
CA PRO A 453 7.38 19.61 10.71
C PRO A 453 7.03 18.89 12.04
N ILE A 454 6.86 17.56 11.97
CA ILE A 454 6.52 16.72 13.10
C ILE A 454 7.45 15.51 13.20
N ILE A 455 7.61 14.98 14.41
CA ILE A 455 8.08 13.62 14.66
C ILE A 455 6.85 12.74 14.88
N ARG A 456 6.74 11.63 14.14
CA ARG A 456 5.79 10.58 14.41
C ARG A 456 6.39 9.63 15.43
N ILE A 457 5.60 9.25 16.44
CA ILE A 457 5.99 8.35 17.52
C ILE A 457 4.96 7.22 17.57
N TYR A 458 5.36 6.05 17.11
CA TYR A 458 4.54 4.85 17.18
C TYR A 458 5.16 3.90 18.18
N SER A 459 4.34 3.35 19.08
CA SER A 459 4.77 2.36 20.06
C SER A 459 3.83 1.16 20.05
N GLU A 460 4.38 -0.03 20.21
CA GLU A 460 3.63 -1.28 20.27
C GLU A 460 3.95 -2.03 21.56
N ALA A 461 2.91 -2.63 22.14
CA ALA A 461 3.02 -3.49 23.31
C ALA A 461 1.89 -4.54 23.33
N PRO A 462 1.98 -5.59 24.20
CA PRO A 462 0.90 -6.57 24.39
C PRO A 462 -0.44 -5.98 24.88
N THR A 463 -0.43 -4.77 25.42
CA THR A 463 -1.66 -4.03 25.82
C THR A 463 -1.58 -2.59 25.36
N LEU A 464 -2.74 -1.98 25.07
CA LEU A 464 -2.80 -0.57 24.68
C LEU A 464 -2.23 0.35 25.79
N ALA A 465 -2.56 0.09 27.05
CA ALA A 465 -2.03 0.88 28.17
C ALA A 465 -0.48 0.84 28.26
N ALA A 466 0.14 -0.31 27.97
CA ALA A 466 1.59 -0.43 27.94
C ALA A 466 2.19 0.30 26.72
N ALA A 467 1.53 0.27 25.56
CA ALA A 467 1.96 1.00 24.37
C ALA A 467 1.88 2.51 24.61
N GLU A 468 0.78 3.01 25.18
CA GLU A 468 0.62 4.42 25.55
C GLU A 468 1.63 4.88 26.60
N SER A 469 1.90 4.03 27.61
CA SER A 469 2.91 4.32 28.64
C SER A 469 4.30 4.49 28.02
N LEU A 470 4.70 3.60 27.10
CA LEU A 470 5.98 3.68 26.39
C LEU A 470 6.05 4.94 25.50
N ALA A 471 4.96 5.27 24.80
CA ALA A 471 4.88 6.50 24.03
C ALA A 471 5.08 7.74 24.89
N ASN A 472 4.41 7.82 26.05
CA ASN A 472 4.50 8.96 26.96
C ASN A 472 5.91 9.10 27.57
N GLU A 473 6.58 8.00 27.90
CA GLU A 473 7.98 8.00 28.36
C GLU A 473 8.90 8.65 27.32
N VAL A 474 8.78 8.23 26.07
CA VAL A 474 9.59 8.74 24.96
C VAL A 474 9.24 10.19 24.62
N ILE A 475 7.96 10.58 24.68
CA ILE A 475 7.52 11.97 24.51
C ILE A 475 8.14 12.86 25.58
N ALA A 476 8.16 12.44 26.86
CA ALA A 476 8.76 13.22 27.94
C ALA A 476 10.27 13.43 27.75
N ILE A 477 11.00 12.45 27.19
CA ILE A 477 12.41 12.61 26.83
C ILE A 477 12.56 13.64 25.70
N ALA A 478 11.75 13.54 24.65
CA ALA A 478 11.77 14.51 23.55
C ALA A 478 11.46 15.94 24.01
N GLU A 479 10.49 16.13 24.91
CA GLU A 479 10.15 17.42 25.50
C GLU A 479 11.29 18.01 26.33
N ARG A 480 12.04 17.20 27.08
CA ARG A 480 13.27 17.67 27.77
C ARG A 480 14.27 18.25 26.78
N VAL A 481 14.55 17.54 25.67
CA VAL A 481 15.47 18.00 24.62
C VAL A 481 15.01 19.33 24.00
N ILE A 482 13.69 19.51 23.85
CA ILE A 482 13.09 20.74 23.31
C ILE A 482 13.27 21.89 24.32
N ASN A 483 13.02 21.65 25.62
CA ASN A 483 13.06 22.67 26.66
C ASN A 483 14.49 23.10 27.06
N ASP A 484 15.48 22.22 26.92
CA ASP A 484 16.90 22.55 27.20
C ASP A 484 17.51 23.56 26.21
N GLN A 485 16.72 24.05 25.24
CA GLN A 485 17.11 25.14 24.32
C GLN A 485 16.55 26.51 24.68
N ASN A 486 15.59 26.60 25.58
CA ASN A 486 14.99 27.85 26.04
C ASN A 486 15.64 28.29 27.35
#